data_d5b198fbd879e1c13e16c8f950e536a3
#
_entry.id   d5b198fbd879e1c13e16c8f950e536a3
#
_cell.length_a   1.000
_cell.length_b   1.000
_cell.length_c   1.000
_cell.angle_alpha   90.00
_cell.angle_beta   90.00
_cell.angle_gamma   90.00
#
_symmetry.space_group_name_H-M   'P 1'
#
loop_
_entity.id
_entity.type
_entity.pdbx_description
1 polymer ?
#
loop_
_entity_poly.entity_id
_entity_poly.type
_entity_poly.pdbx_seq_one_letter_code
_entity_poly.pdbx_strand_id
1 'polypeptide(L)'
;MSPLVVQQLPMAKDFSSFLSKEGAARKKSPLKGLLRFMQGDMISLGGGLPHPSTFPFYSLTAEIKGMGPEQSPVTTPVPVDLTTPQEQQKAVRGEVVTVPHGPQANKVESLSTSLQYGIGTGIKALREFCKEHVATMHAPKYQDWDVVLSAGNTDAFAKAIAMICNRGDLIFVEEWTYPTALETLDPLGIGHVPVKMDGEGMSAVALKELLDNWGSTPDQVDVAKPRVAYLIPTGQNPTGATMSIQRRKDIIRVAQEHDLILIEDDPYYYLQFFIGEDQKKTEGQKDQDNSNNGWMPTLFSMDTDGRVIRLDTFSKTLAPGCRVGYMSMNAHFCNIIQYHNEVTIQQPSGFSQGLLAEMLVNHWGQEGYKRYLTENVRTEYLYRSRHLQAAFKKHVNGKYASFIEPSAGMFLWIKVHLEEHPRYGKVKDNVLMLELFNKCVEYNVLMVPGWQFSCKPKPTDIDPSDLLGSWYDEAATYMRATFAYATFDQMEEAITRYGEALKAVFAA
;
A
#
# COMPACT_ATOMS: atom_id res chain seq x y z
N MET A 1 -1.17 43.08 18.63
CA MET A 1 -1.14 41.73 18.09
C MET A 1 -1.99 41.75 16.83
N SER A 2 -1.38 41.67 15.66
CA SER A 2 -2.13 41.52 14.39
C SER A 2 -2.84 40.19 14.41
N PRO A 3 -4.10 40.10 13.94
CA PRO A 3 -4.80 38.82 13.84
C PRO A 3 -4.01 37.92 12.92
N LEU A 4 -3.73 36.69 13.36
CA LEU A 4 -3.21 35.63 12.52
C LEU A 4 -4.24 35.43 11.37
N VAL A 5 -3.84 35.83 10.17
CA VAL A 5 -4.62 35.52 8.95
C VAL A 5 -4.52 34.01 8.80
N VAL A 6 -5.56 33.29 9.20
CA VAL A 6 -5.69 31.86 8.88
C VAL A 6 -5.81 31.77 7.36
N GLN A 7 -4.72 31.40 6.70
CA GLN A 7 -4.70 31.22 5.26
C GLN A 7 -5.66 30.08 4.93
N GLN A 8 -6.74 30.38 4.24
CA GLN A 8 -7.71 29.37 3.83
C GLN A 8 -7.06 28.44 2.80
N LEU A 9 -7.12 27.12 3.04
CA LEU A 9 -6.56 26.14 2.10
C LEU A 9 -7.28 26.25 0.75
N PRO A 10 -6.60 25.95 -0.37
CA PRO A 10 -7.25 25.96 -1.70
C PRO A 10 -8.28 24.84 -1.82
N MET A 11 -9.15 24.94 -2.81
CA MET A 11 -9.98 23.85 -3.28
C MET A 11 -9.18 22.97 -4.25
N ALA A 12 -9.58 21.71 -4.43
CA ALA A 12 -9.04 20.87 -5.48
C ALA A 12 -9.28 21.51 -6.87
N LYS A 13 -8.33 21.27 -7.78
CA LYS A 13 -8.50 21.57 -9.20
C LYS A 13 -9.64 20.71 -9.78
N ASP A 14 -10.30 21.18 -10.83
CA ASP A 14 -11.26 20.37 -11.57
C ASP A 14 -10.53 19.32 -12.43
N PHE A 15 -10.66 18.06 -12.03
CA PHE A 15 -10.13 16.91 -12.75
C PHE A 15 -11.18 16.14 -13.57
N SER A 16 -12.34 16.74 -13.87
CA SER A 16 -13.39 16.07 -14.65
C SER A 16 -12.91 15.59 -16.02
N SER A 17 -11.96 16.29 -16.64
CA SER A 17 -11.34 15.90 -17.93
C SER A 17 -10.42 14.67 -17.84
N PHE A 18 -10.12 14.21 -16.64
CA PHE A 18 -9.34 12.99 -16.41
C PHE A 18 -10.21 11.74 -16.25
N LEU A 19 -11.53 11.92 -16.09
CA LEU A 19 -12.43 10.77 -16.00
C LEU A 19 -12.39 9.97 -17.30
N SER A 20 -12.33 8.64 -17.16
CA SER A 20 -12.61 7.72 -18.26
C SER A 20 -14.06 7.88 -18.74
N LYS A 21 -14.39 7.32 -19.90
CA LYS A 21 -15.78 7.24 -20.38
C LYS A 21 -16.68 6.54 -19.35
N GLU A 22 -16.15 5.47 -18.71
CA GLU A 22 -16.85 4.76 -17.66
C GLU A 22 -16.99 5.61 -16.40
N GLY A 23 -15.93 6.25 -15.93
CA GLY A 23 -15.93 7.13 -14.76
C GLY A 23 -16.92 8.31 -14.92
N ALA A 24 -16.89 8.98 -16.07
CA ALA A 24 -17.80 10.08 -16.39
C ALA A 24 -19.27 9.64 -16.52
N ALA A 25 -19.52 8.39 -16.91
CA ALA A 25 -20.87 7.85 -17.03
C ALA A 25 -21.49 7.42 -15.68
N ARG A 26 -20.68 7.31 -14.61
CA ARG A 26 -21.16 6.91 -13.30
C ARG A 26 -22.07 7.95 -12.69
N LYS A 27 -23.23 7.50 -12.19
CA LYS A 27 -24.27 8.36 -11.63
C LYS A 27 -24.71 7.85 -10.27
N LYS A 28 -25.16 8.77 -9.44
CA LYS A 28 -25.80 8.46 -8.16
C LYS A 28 -26.99 7.50 -8.39
N SER A 29 -27.05 6.44 -7.57
CA SER A 29 -28.17 5.50 -7.60
C SER A 29 -29.50 6.25 -7.35
N PRO A 30 -30.52 6.13 -8.24
CA PRO A 30 -31.83 6.75 -8.02
C PRO A 30 -32.45 6.31 -6.70
N LEU A 31 -32.36 5.03 -6.34
CA LEU A 31 -32.91 4.50 -5.10
C LEU A 31 -32.21 5.07 -3.87
N LYS A 32 -30.86 5.12 -3.87
CA LYS A 32 -30.10 5.74 -2.77
C LYS A 32 -30.27 7.26 -2.73
N GLY A 33 -30.62 7.88 -3.84
CA GLY A 33 -31.02 9.29 -3.90
C GLY A 33 -32.24 9.62 -3.05
N LEU A 34 -33.10 8.62 -2.77
CA LEU A 34 -34.28 8.82 -1.91
C LEU A 34 -33.93 8.93 -0.41
N LEU A 35 -32.74 8.49 0.00
CA LEU A 35 -32.29 8.60 1.40
C LEU A 35 -32.27 10.05 1.91
N ARG A 36 -32.16 11.04 1.02
CA ARG A 36 -32.24 12.48 1.37
C ARG A 36 -33.57 12.87 1.99
N PHE A 37 -34.63 12.11 1.75
CA PHE A 37 -35.97 12.37 2.31
C PHE A 37 -36.18 11.68 3.66
N MET A 38 -35.23 10.80 4.09
CA MET A 38 -35.31 10.11 5.38
C MET A 38 -34.90 11.05 6.51
N GLN A 39 -35.83 11.96 6.87
CA GLN A 39 -35.63 12.96 7.94
C GLN A 39 -36.84 12.93 8.89
N GLY A 40 -36.57 13.20 10.15
CA GLY A 40 -37.61 13.24 11.18
C GLY A 40 -38.29 11.88 11.37
N ASP A 41 -39.62 11.87 11.34
CA ASP A 41 -40.45 10.67 11.52
C ASP A 41 -40.88 10.00 10.19
N MET A 42 -40.12 10.21 9.12
CA MET A 42 -40.40 9.65 7.80
C MET A 42 -40.43 8.11 7.83
N ILE A 43 -41.54 7.53 7.47
CA ILE A 43 -41.71 6.08 7.27
C ILE A 43 -41.46 5.74 5.81
N SER A 44 -40.47 4.89 5.53
CA SER A 44 -40.15 4.50 4.15
C SER A 44 -40.68 3.11 3.81
N LEU A 45 -41.44 3.04 2.73
CA LEU A 45 -41.83 1.80 2.04
C LEU A 45 -41.15 1.71 0.67
N GLY A 46 -40.16 2.57 0.40
CA GLY A 46 -39.51 2.70 -0.91
C GLY A 46 -38.30 1.78 -1.15
N GLY A 47 -37.80 1.10 -0.15
CA GLY A 47 -36.60 0.26 -0.26
C GLY A 47 -36.87 -1.23 -0.06
N GLY A 48 -36.24 -2.11 -0.87
CA GLY A 48 -36.29 -3.57 -0.69
C GLY A 48 -35.24 -4.05 0.32
N LEU A 49 -35.21 -3.47 1.51
CA LEU A 49 -34.26 -3.83 2.57
C LEU A 49 -34.76 -5.03 3.36
N PRO A 50 -33.97 -6.12 3.52
CA PRO A 50 -34.33 -7.21 4.44
C PRO A 50 -34.53 -6.68 5.84
N HIS A 51 -35.58 -7.18 6.53
CA HIS A 51 -35.83 -6.73 7.89
C HIS A 51 -34.76 -7.29 8.85
N PRO A 52 -34.12 -6.48 9.71
CA PRO A 52 -33.01 -6.93 10.57
C PRO A 52 -33.36 -8.09 11.50
N SER A 53 -34.64 -8.26 11.87
CA SER A 53 -35.06 -9.42 12.69
C SER A 53 -34.86 -10.78 12.00
N THR A 54 -34.64 -10.80 10.67
CA THR A 54 -34.33 -12.04 9.93
C THR A 54 -32.84 -12.35 9.90
N PHE A 55 -31.99 -11.45 10.40
CA PHE A 55 -30.57 -11.70 10.49
C PHE A 55 -30.28 -12.71 11.61
N PRO A 56 -29.64 -13.87 11.36
CA PRO A 56 -29.48 -14.93 12.34
C PRO A 56 -28.34 -14.70 13.34
N PHE A 57 -27.89 -13.44 13.50
CA PHE A 57 -26.74 -13.09 14.32
C PHE A 57 -27.17 -12.24 15.52
N TYR A 58 -26.95 -12.73 16.74
CA TYR A 58 -27.25 -11.98 17.97
C TYR A 58 -26.12 -11.05 18.39
N SER A 59 -24.88 -11.41 18.08
CA SER A 59 -23.70 -10.58 18.32
C SER A 59 -22.51 -11.09 17.51
N LEU A 60 -21.53 -10.22 17.32
CA LEU A 60 -20.19 -10.56 16.85
C LEU A 60 -19.19 -10.17 17.93
N THR A 61 -18.48 -11.16 18.49
CA THR A 61 -17.53 -10.93 19.59
C THR A 61 -16.13 -11.38 19.17
N ALA A 62 -15.14 -10.54 19.47
CA ALA A 62 -13.73 -10.86 19.29
C ALA A 62 -12.94 -10.43 20.52
N GLU A 63 -11.86 -11.14 20.81
CA GLU A 63 -10.84 -10.71 21.75
C GLU A 63 -9.71 -10.05 20.97
N ILE A 64 -9.35 -8.83 21.33
CA ILE A 64 -8.34 -8.01 20.66
C ILE A 64 -7.23 -7.64 21.65
N LYS A 65 -6.09 -7.15 21.15
CA LYS A 65 -5.06 -6.54 21.99
C LYS A 65 -5.63 -5.28 22.64
N GLY A 66 -5.51 -5.16 23.97
CA GLY A 66 -5.93 -3.95 24.69
C GLY A 66 -4.94 -2.81 24.42
N MET A 67 -5.42 -1.73 23.84
CA MET A 67 -4.64 -0.52 23.52
C MET A 67 -5.30 0.76 24.06
N GLY A 68 -6.27 0.61 24.94
CA GLY A 68 -7.00 1.73 25.56
C GLY A 68 -6.12 2.63 26.43
N PRO A 69 -6.57 3.86 26.76
CA PRO A 69 -5.79 4.86 27.48
C PRO A 69 -5.42 4.45 28.92
N GLU A 70 -6.16 3.51 29.51
CA GLU A 70 -5.90 3.00 30.88
C GLU A 70 -4.80 1.93 30.94
N GLN A 71 -4.34 1.44 29.81
CA GLN A 71 -3.26 0.46 29.76
C GLN A 71 -1.93 1.21 29.69
N SER A 72 -1.24 1.27 30.82
CA SER A 72 0.10 1.87 30.91
C SER A 72 1.00 1.30 29.83
N PRO A 73 1.79 2.14 29.14
CA PRO A 73 2.79 1.64 28.21
C PRO A 73 3.71 0.68 28.97
N VAL A 74 4.05 -0.44 28.33
CA VAL A 74 5.11 -1.31 28.84
C VAL A 74 6.41 -0.51 28.76
N THR A 75 6.72 0.19 29.84
CA THR A 75 7.95 1.00 30.02
C THR A 75 9.13 0.07 30.31
N THR A 76 9.38 -0.91 29.50
CA THR A 76 10.69 -1.54 29.46
C THR A 76 11.44 -1.03 28.25
N PRO A 77 12.57 -0.34 28.45
CA PRO A 77 13.47 -0.06 27.35
C PRO A 77 13.78 -1.40 26.67
N VAL A 78 13.50 -1.49 25.39
CA VAL A 78 13.86 -2.68 24.61
C VAL A 78 15.36 -2.82 24.67
N PRO A 79 15.92 -3.93 25.20
CA PRO A 79 17.37 -4.12 25.21
C PRO A 79 17.89 -4.10 23.77
N VAL A 80 19.02 -3.46 23.58
CA VAL A 80 19.65 -3.24 22.26
C VAL A 80 20.24 -4.53 21.68
N ASP A 81 20.15 -5.66 22.35
CA ASP A 81 20.53 -6.95 21.78
C ASP A 81 19.44 -7.49 20.85
N LEU A 82 19.63 -7.20 19.56
CA LEU A 82 18.70 -7.51 18.48
C LEU A 82 18.87 -8.93 17.93
N THR A 83 19.72 -9.76 18.55
CA THR A 83 20.06 -11.11 18.07
C THR A 83 19.25 -12.20 18.76
N THR A 84 18.60 -11.91 19.88
CA THR A 84 17.76 -12.87 20.58
C THR A 84 16.28 -12.63 20.31
N PRO A 85 15.53 -13.69 19.93
CA PRO A 85 14.07 -13.61 19.93
C PRO A 85 13.60 -13.27 21.33
N GLN A 86 13.04 -12.09 21.56
CA GLN A 86 12.44 -11.84 22.86
C GLN A 86 11.19 -12.70 22.99
N GLU A 87 11.26 -13.73 23.83
CA GLU A 87 10.10 -14.27 24.54
C GLU A 87 9.50 -13.16 25.39
N GLN A 88 8.76 -12.27 24.79
CA GLN A 88 8.00 -11.35 25.58
C GLN A 88 7.21 -10.37 24.78
N GLN A 89 6.23 -10.85 24.20
CA GLN A 89 5.01 -10.09 24.46
C GLN A 89 4.47 -10.60 25.80
N LYS A 90 4.80 -9.94 26.93
CA LYS A 90 3.95 -10.01 28.10
C LYS A 90 2.54 -9.84 27.59
N ALA A 91 1.71 -10.86 27.82
CA ALA A 91 0.35 -10.90 27.31
C ALA A 91 -0.33 -9.58 27.69
N VAL A 92 -0.42 -8.66 26.74
CA VAL A 92 -1.31 -7.51 26.86
C VAL A 92 -2.67 -8.14 27.07
N ARG A 93 -3.34 -7.85 28.20
CA ARG A 93 -4.66 -8.42 28.48
C ARG A 93 -5.54 -8.22 27.27
N GLY A 94 -6.13 -9.32 26.79
CA GLY A 94 -7.12 -9.26 25.73
C GLY A 94 -8.28 -8.37 26.18
N GLU A 95 -8.76 -7.58 25.25
CA GLU A 95 -9.97 -6.77 25.43
C GLU A 95 -11.08 -7.37 24.59
N VAL A 96 -12.26 -7.55 25.18
CA VAL A 96 -13.40 -8.17 24.48
C VAL A 96 -14.21 -7.09 23.80
N VAL A 97 -14.25 -7.15 22.50
CA VAL A 97 -15.05 -6.28 21.63
C VAL A 97 -16.31 -7.02 21.20
N THR A 98 -17.47 -6.40 21.35
CA THR A 98 -18.76 -7.00 20.96
C THR A 98 -19.59 -6.00 20.18
N VAL A 99 -19.99 -6.39 18.96
CA VAL A 99 -20.98 -5.71 18.12
C VAL A 99 -22.33 -6.40 18.35
N PRO A 100 -23.32 -5.75 18.99
CA PRO A 100 -24.62 -6.35 19.30
C PRO A 100 -25.53 -6.40 18.09
N HIS A 101 -26.64 -7.19 18.16
CA HIS A 101 -27.63 -7.24 17.08
C HIS A 101 -28.26 -5.88 16.82
N GLY A 102 -28.82 -5.25 17.84
CA GLY A 102 -29.48 -3.93 17.73
C GLY A 102 -28.66 -2.81 18.35
N PRO A 103 -29.01 -1.55 18.09
CA PRO A 103 -28.35 -0.38 18.65
C PRO A 103 -28.33 -0.38 20.18
N GLN A 104 -27.20 -0.03 20.76
CA GLN A 104 -27.03 0.18 22.20
C GLN A 104 -26.28 1.49 22.46
N ALA A 105 -26.60 2.16 23.56
CA ALA A 105 -26.11 3.50 23.86
C ALA A 105 -24.58 3.63 23.97
N ASN A 106 -23.90 2.56 24.34
CA ASN A 106 -22.43 2.51 24.51
C ASN A 106 -21.72 1.78 23.37
N LYS A 107 -22.40 1.57 22.23
CA LYS A 107 -21.86 0.88 21.07
C LYS A 107 -21.89 1.80 19.86
N VAL A 108 -20.81 1.73 19.06
CA VAL A 108 -20.62 2.55 17.85
C VAL A 108 -21.49 2.04 16.71
N GLU A 109 -21.57 0.70 16.59
CA GLU A 109 -22.32 0.04 15.53
C GLU A 109 -23.18 -1.12 16.07
N SER A 110 -24.13 -1.56 15.26
CA SER A 110 -24.89 -2.78 15.49
C SER A 110 -24.88 -3.65 14.24
N LEU A 111 -25.12 -4.96 14.42
CA LEU A 111 -25.22 -5.87 13.29
C LEU A 111 -26.43 -5.55 12.39
N SER A 112 -27.52 -5.06 12.97
CA SER A 112 -28.68 -4.60 12.19
C SER A 112 -28.35 -3.45 11.25
N THR A 113 -27.35 -2.63 11.59
CA THR A 113 -26.86 -1.52 10.74
C THR A 113 -25.76 -1.99 9.80
N SER A 114 -24.70 -2.63 10.36
CA SER A 114 -23.51 -2.96 9.58
C SER A 114 -23.76 -4.06 8.54
N LEU A 115 -24.69 -4.98 8.79
CA LEU A 115 -25.08 -6.04 7.86
C LEU A 115 -26.17 -5.63 6.86
N GLN A 116 -26.73 -4.43 6.98
CA GLN A 116 -27.70 -3.90 6.03
C GLN A 116 -26.99 -3.29 4.82
N TYR A 117 -27.71 -3.12 3.72
CA TYR A 117 -27.25 -2.33 2.59
C TYR A 117 -26.97 -0.88 3.03
N GLY A 118 -25.71 -0.46 2.87
CA GLY A 118 -25.26 0.89 3.22
C GLY A 118 -25.04 1.81 2.00
N ILE A 119 -24.35 2.90 2.25
CA ILE A 119 -23.89 3.84 1.23
C ILE A 119 -22.54 3.33 0.70
N GLY A 120 -22.27 3.54 -0.59
CA GLY A 120 -21.04 3.09 -1.26
C GLY A 120 -19.73 3.64 -0.66
N THR A 121 -19.80 4.61 0.25
CA THR A 121 -18.65 5.11 1.00
C THR A 121 -18.22 4.22 2.16
N GLY A 122 -19.04 3.21 2.54
CA GLY A 122 -18.86 2.38 3.74
C GLY A 122 -19.63 2.87 4.96
N ILE A 123 -19.57 2.13 6.07
CA ILE A 123 -20.27 2.52 7.31
C ILE A 123 -19.68 3.82 7.87
N LYS A 124 -20.58 4.68 8.37
CA LYS A 124 -20.25 6.05 8.78
C LYS A 124 -19.13 6.10 9.82
N ALA A 125 -19.27 5.33 10.90
CA ALA A 125 -18.33 5.40 12.01
C ALA A 125 -16.90 5.05 11.61
N LEU A 126 -16.69 3.97 10.84
CA LEU A 126 -15.36 3.58 10.36
C LEU A 126 -14.80 4.58 9.35
N ARG A 127 -15.66 5.09 8.45
CA ARG A 127 -15.24 6.10 7.48
C ARG A 127 -14.80 7.41 8.16
N GLU A 128 -15.55 7.88 9.15
CA GLU A 128 -15.20 9.07 9.94
C GLU A 128 -13.91 8.88 10.70
N PHE A 129 -13.70 7.69 11.31
CA PHE A 129 -12.43 7.35 11.95
C PHE A 129 -11.26 7.41 10.95
N CYS A 130 -11.38 6.80 9.76
CA CYS A 130 -10.37 6.85 8.73
C CYS A 130 -10.12 8.30 8.27
N LYS A 131 -11.16 9.11 8.11
CA LYS A 131 -11.04 10.52 7.71
C LYS A 131 -10.28 11.33 8.77
N GLU A 132 -10.60 11.17 10.03
CA GLU A 132 -9.88 11.81 11.14
C GLU A 132 -8.42 11.34 11.19
N HIS A 133 -8.19 10.05 10.99
CA HIS A 133 -6.84 9.48 10.94
C HIS A 133 -6.01 10.10 9.81
N VAL A 134 -6.57 10.19 8.59
CA VAL A 134 -5.93 10.87 7.45
C VAL A 134 -5.66 12.34 7.75
N ALA A 135 -6.61 13.07 8.34
CA ALA A 135 -6.43 14.47 8.72
C ALA A 135 -5.25 14.65 9.69
N THR A 136 -5.15 13.76 10.67
CA THR A 136 -4.10 13.80 11.70
C THR A 136 -2.74 13.37 11.16
N MET A 137 -2.70 12.29 10.37
CA MET A 137 -1.45 11.68 9.93
C MET A 137 -0.86 12.33 8.67
N HIS A 138 -1.71 12.85 7.78
CA HIS A 138 -1.29 13.37 6.48
C HIS A 138 -1.52 14.88 6.31
N ALA A 139 -2.36 15.50 7.13
CA ALA A 139 -2.65 16.95 7.11
C ALA A 139 -2.82 17.49 5.66
N PRO A 140 -3.84 17.06 4.91
CA PRO A 140 -4.04 17.43 3.51
C PRO A 140 -4.05 18.94 3.30
N LYS A 141 -3.47 19.44 2.19
CA LYS A 141 -3.27 20.87 1.93
C LYS A 141 -4.32 21.51 1.00
N TYR A 142 -5.47 20.86 0.82
CA TYR A 142 -6.64 21.41 0.15
C TYR A 142 -7.92 21.03 0.92
N GLN A 143 -9.03 21.76 0.68
CA GLN A 143 -10.21 21.68 1.55
C GLN A 143 -11.13 20.49 1.25
N ASP A 144 -11.45 20.29 -0.03
CA ASP A 144 -12.46 19.36 -0.52
C ASP A 144 -11.92 17.95 -0.80
N TRP A 145 -11.26 17.38 0.18
CA TRP A 145 -10.87 15.96 0.17
C TRP A 145 -11.83 15.12 1.01
N ASP A 146 -11.90 13.84 0.69
CA ASP A 146 -12.75 12.91 1.43
C ASP A 146 -12.17 11.49 1.39
N VAL A 147 -12.86 10.55 2.08
CA VAL A 147 -12.47 9.15 2.22
C VAL A 147 -13.61 8.25 1.76
N VAL A 148 -13.27 7.20 1.02
CA VAL A 148 -14.19 6.11 0.64
C VAL A 148 -13.56 4.78 1.04
N LEU A 149 -14.32 3.92 1.72
CA LEU A 149 -13.85 2.58 2.07
C LEU A 149 -13.82 1.67 0.82
N SER A 150 -12.84 0.75 0.81
CA SER A 150 -12.61 -0.23 -0.25
C SER A 150 -12.45 -1.64 0.33
N ALA A 151 -12.50 -2.67 -0.51
CA ALA A 151 -12.18 -4.04 -0.11
C ALA A 151 -10.66 -4.32 -0.08
N GLY A 152 -9.85 -3.29 0.22
CA GLY A 152 -8.39 -3.28 0.23
C GLY A 152 -7.79 -2.63 -1.02
N ASN A 153 -6.45 -2.43 -1.04
CA ASN A 153 -5.79 -1.63 -2.09
C ASN A 153 -5.91 -2.23 -3.50
N THR A 154 -6.00 -3.53 -3.65
CA THR A 154 -6.22 -4.15 -4.98
C THR A 154 -7.57 -3.73 -5.57
N ASP A 155 -8.64 -3.75 -4.77
CA ASP A 155 -9.96 -3.24 -5.17
C ASP A 155 -9.93 -1.73 -5.43
N ALA A 156 -9.26 -0.98 -4.55
CA ALA A 156 -9.09 0.46 -4.67
C ALA A 156 -8.37 0.85 -5.97
N PHE A 157 -7.26 0.17 -6.28
CA PHE A 157 -6.49 0.39 -7.50
C PHE A 157 -7.33 0.10 -8.75
N ALA A 158 -8.00 -1.06 -8.81
CA ALA A 158 -8.84 -1.41 -9.95
C ALA A 158 -9.93 -0.37 -10.21
N LYS A 159 -10.55 0.16 -9.14
CA LYS A 159 -11.56 1.21 -9.23
C LYS A 159 -10.99 2.57 -9.63
N ALA A 160 -9.82 2.93 -9.12
CA ALA A 160 -9.12 4.15 -9.54
C ALA A 160 -8.80 4.10 -11.03
N ILE A 161 -8.26 3.00 -11.53
CA ILE A 161 -7.98 2.78 -12.93
C ILE A 161 -9.26 2.85 -13.78
N ALA A 162 -10.31 2.15 -13.41
CA ALA A 162 -11.60 2.21 -14.13
C ALA A 162 -12.19 3.63 -14.15
N MET A 163 -11.94 4.44 -13.12
CA MET A 163 -12.41 5.82 -13.02
C MET A 163 -11.68 6.75 -14.00
N ILE A 164 -10.37 6.59 -14.20
CA ILE A 164 -9.54 7.60 -14.88
C ILE A 164 -8.86 7.12 -16.17
N CYS A 165 -8.89 5.82 -16.49
CA CYS A 165 -8.26 5.27 -17.69
C CYS A 165 -9.28 4.61 -18.62
N ASN A 166 -9.11 4.82 -19.91
CA ASN A 166 -9.85 4.13 -20.96
C ASN A 166 -9.00 3.00 -21.54
N ARG A 167 -9.65 2.03 -22.18
CA ARG A 167 -8.94 1.04 -23.01
C ARG A 167 -8.08 1.75 -24.05
N GLY A 168 -6.82 1.36 -24.15
CA GLY A 168 -5.81 1.94 -25.03
C GLY A 168 -4.99 3.07 -24.37
N ASP A 169 -5.37 3.56 -23.19
CA ASP A 169 -4.53 4.50 -22.46
C ASP A 169 -3.28 3.81 -21.91
N LEU A 170 -2.26 4.61 -21.63
CA LEU A 170 -1.03 4.20 -20.95
C LEU A 170 -0.94 4.87 -19.58
N ILE A 171 -0.31 4.20 -18.61
CA ILE A 171 0.09 4.79 -17.34
C ILE A 171 1.58 4.61 -17.08
N PHE A 172 2.20 5.54 -16.37
CA PHE A 172 3.55 5.37 -15.86
C PHE A 172 3.53 4.45 -14.63
N VAL A 173 4.49 3.52 -14.58
CA VAL A 173 4.70 2.62 -13.43
C VAL A 173 6.19 2.55 -13.10
N GLU A 174 6.54 2.14 -11.91
CA GLU A 174 7.94 1.85 -11.55
C GLU A 174 8.45 0.66 -12.36
N GLU A 175 9.71 0.69 -12.86
CA GLU A 175 10.26 -0.38 -13.72
C GLU A 175 10.26 -1.76 -13.04
N TRP A 176 10.30 -1.78 -11.72
CA TRP A 176 10.03 -2.92 -10.87
C TRP A 176 8.79 -2.59 -10.05
N THR A 177 7.70 -3.28 -10.27
CA THR A 177 6.45 -2.96 -9.59
C THR A 177 5.70 -4.20 -9.12
N TYR A 178 4.62 -3.98 -8.38
CA TYR A 178 3.75 -5.03 -7.88
C TYR A 178 3.01 -5.73 -9.05
N PRO A 179 3.24 -7.04 -9.28
CA PRO A 179 2.73 -7.73 -10.48
C PRO A 179 1.21 -7.63 -10.64
N THR A 180 0.46 -7.71 -9.52
CA THR A 180 -1.00 -7.65 -9.58
C THR A 180 -1.52 -6.29 -10.09
N ALA A 181 -0.73 -5.21 -9.99
CA ALA A 181 -1.10 -3.95 -10.63
C ALA A 181 -1.10 -4.11 -12.15
N LEU A 182 -0.06 -4.74 -12.73
CA LEU A 182 0.01 -5.01 -14.18
C LEU A 182 -1.08 -5.99 -14.60
N GLU A 183 -1.30 -7.07 -13.84
CA GLU A 183 -2.39 -8.04 -14.07
C GLU A 183 -3.78 -7.41 -14.02
N THR A 184 -3.93 -6.29 -13.32
CA THR A 184 -5.18 -5.50 -13.34
C THR A 184 -5.32 -4.69 -14.61
N LEU A 185 -4.22 -4.14 -15.16
CA LEU A 185 -4.22 -3.31 -16.36
C LEU A 185 -4.45 -4.11 -17.64
N ASP A 186 -3.78 -5.25 -17.77
CA ASP A 186 -3.76 -6.07 -18.98
C ASP A 186 -5.17 -6.44 -19.50
N PRO A 187 -6.09 -7.01 -18.70
CA PRO A 187 -7.45 -7.34 -19.16
C PRO A 187 -8.28 -6.11 -19.54
N LEU A 188 -7.98 -4.96 -18.93
CA LEU A 188 -8.63 -3.70 -19.24
C LEU A 188 -8.10 -3.08 -20.54
N GLY A 189 -7.02 -3.64 -21.10
CA GLY A 189 -6.34 -3.13 -22.29
C GLY A 189 -5.72 -1.77 -22.05
N ILE A 190 -5.20 -1.54 -20.85
CA ILE A 190 -4.45 -0.35 -20.46
C ILE A 190 -2.98 -0.75 -20.44
N GLY A 191 -2.17 -0.04 -21.22
CA GLY A 191 -0.75 -0.28 -21.27
C GLY A 191 0.01 0.43 -20.14
N HIS A 192 1.30 0.12 -20.02
CA HIS A 192 2.14 0.75 -19.00
C HIS A 192 3.50 1.15 -19.59
N VAL A 193 4.07 2.21 -19.02
CA VAL A 193 5.37 2.76 -19.38
C VAL A 193 6.27 2.70 -18.16
N PRO A 194 7.33 1.88 -18.17
CA PRO A 194 8.24 1.77 -17.04
C PRO A 194 9.05 3.05 -16.86
N VAL A 195 9.10 3.56 -15.65
CA VAL A 195 9.96 4.67 -15.23
C VAL A 195 11.13 4.11 -14.46
N LYS A 196 12.35 4.50 -14.81
CA LYS A 196 13.57 4.07 -14.10
C LYS A 196 13.51 4.37 -12.61
N MET A 197 14.07 3.46 -11.85
CA MET A 197 14.19 3.54 -10.39
C MET A 197 15.64 3.67 -9.97
N ASP A 198 15.81 4.12 -8.72
CA ASP A 198 17.07 4.07 -7.97
C ASP A 198 16.79 3.61 -6.52
N GLY A 199 17.75 3.79 -5.62
CA GLY A 199 17.58 3.41 -4.20
C GLY A 199 16.44 4.13 -3.47
N GLU A 200 15.88 5.19 -4.06
CA GLU A 200 14.73 5.94 -3.55
C GLU A 200 13.41 5.67 -4.31
N GLY A 201 13.34 4.62 -5.13
CA GLY A 201 12.15 4.29 -5.92
C GLY A 201 12.09 5.03 -7.26
N MET A 202 10.89 5.39 -7.75
CA MET A 202 10.72 6.08 -9.02
C MET A 202 11.56 7.34 -9.14
N SER A 203 12.38 7.44 -10.19
CA SER A 203 13.20 8.63 -10.46
C SER A 203 12.33 9.77 -11.01
N ALA A 204 12.28 10.89 -10.29
CA ALA A 204 11.58 12.10 -10.76
C ALA A 204 12.23 12.68 -12.04
N VAL A 205 13.55 12.54 -12.17
CA VAL A 205 14.29 12.96 -13.37
C VAL A 205 13.87 12.11 -14.57
N ALA A 206 13.88 10.79 -14.43
CA ALA A 206 13.49 9.89 -15.51
C ALA A 206 12.01 10.07 -15.91
N LEU A 207 11.11 10.27 -14.93
CA LEU A 207 9.71 10.57 -15.20
C LEU A 207 9.58 11.87 -16.01
N LYS A 208 10.29 12.92 -15.61
CA LYS A 208 10.30 14.20 -16.33
C LYS A 208 10.85 14.06 -17.75
N GLU A 209 11.96 13.36 -17.94
CA GLU A 209 12.56 13.10 -19.24
C GLU A 209 11.60 12.37 -20.18
N LEU A 210 10.88 11.36 -19.70
CA LEU A 210 9.86 10.66 -20.48
C LEU A 210 8.72 11.59 -20.88
N LEU A 211 8.29 12.46 -19.97
CA LEU A 211 7.19 13.41 -20.20
C LEU A 211 7.58 14.54 -21.16
N ASP A 212 8.79 15.09 -21.03
CA ASP A 212 9.30 16.17 -21.90
C ASP A 212 9.52 15.68 -23.34
N ASN A 213 9.96 14.44 -23.50
CA ASN A 213 10.30 13.86 -24.79
C ASN A 213 9.21 12.93 -25.37
N TRP A 214 8.01 12.92 -24.82
CA TRP A 214 6.93 12.05 -25.30
C TRP A 214 6.59 12.35 -26.75
N GLY A 215 6.48 11.31 -27.57
CA GLY A 215 6.25 11.42 -29.01
C GLY A 215 7.52 11.61 -29.86
N SER A 216 8.72 11.62 -29.24
CA SER A 216 9.99 11.73 -29.94
C SER A 216 10.48 10.41 -30.56
N THR A 217 9.92 9.27 -30.14
CA THR A 217 10.27 7.95 -30.67
C THR A 217 9.16 7.41 -31.58
N PRO A 218 9.49 6.57 -32.61
CA PRO A 218 8.50 6.08 -33.57
C PRO A 218 7.31 5.32 -32.94
N ASP A 219 7.53 4.64 -31.84
CA ASP A 219 6.51 3.89 -31.08
C ASP A 219 5.59 4.80 -30.25
N GLN A 220 5.92 6.07 -30.11
CA GLN A 220 5.17 7.06 -29.33
C GLN A 220 4.48 8.15 -30.16
N VAL A 221 4.82 8.29 -31.44
CA VAL A 221 4.36 9.42 -32.29
C VAL A 221 2.83 9.56 -32.31
N ASP A 222 2.11 8.46 -32.40
CA ASP A 222 0.65 8.44 -32.50
C ASP A 222 -0.03 7.97 -31.19
N VAL A 223 0.72 7.90 -30.10
CA VAL A 223 0.23 7.42 -28.81
C VAL A 223 0.00 8.59 -27.87
N ALA A 224 -1.20 8.66 -27.29
CA ALA A 224 -1.52 9.69 -26.32
C ALA A 224 -0.58 9.63 -25.10
N LYS A 225 -0.07 10.80 -24.71
CA LYS A 225 0.81 10.92 -23.54
C LYS A 225 0.09 10.43 -22.26
N PRO A 226 0.72 9.54 -21.47
CA PRO A 226 0.12 9.08 -20.21
C PRO A 226 -0.16 10.26 -19.27
N ARG A 227 -1.28 10.21 -18.58
CA ARG A 227 -1.73 11.24 -17.62
C ARG A 227 -1.84 10.70 -16.20
N VAL A 228 -1.43 9.47 -15.98
CA VAL A 228 -1.50 8.77 -14.68
C VAL A 228 -0.16 8.14 -14.38
N ALA A 229 0.30 8.23 -13.14
CA ALA A 229 1.44 7.48 -12.64
C ALA A 229 1.04 6.69 -11.38
N TYR A 230 1.36 5.40 -11.35
CA TYR A 230 1.21 4.51 -10.20
C TYR A 230 2.56 4.26 -9.55
N LEU A 231 2.64 4.42 -8.23
CA LEU A 231 3.88 4.26 -7.48
C LEU A 231 3.62 3.80 -6.04
N ILE A 232 4.64 3.12 -5.46
CA ILE A 232 4.64 2.63 -4.08
C ILE A 232 5.76 3.37 -3.32
N PRO A 233 5.49 4.51 -2.66
CA PRO A 233 6.55 5.41 -2.20
C PRO A 233 7.24 4.98 -0.90
N THR A 234 6.70 3.99 -0.16
CA THR A 234 7.27 3.56 1.13
C THR A 234 7.44 2.05 1.16
N GLY A 235 8.67 1.56 1.38
CA GLY A 235 8.95 0.12 1.43
C GLY A 235 8.50 -0.62 0.18
N GLN A 236 8.78 -0.07 -0.97
CA GLN A 236 8.34 -0.45 -2.32
C GLN A 236 8.39 -1.96 -2.56
N ASN A 237 7.39 -2.50 -3.21
CA ASN A 237 7.33 -3.89 -3.63
C ASN A 237 7.72 -4.01 -5.12
N PRO A 238 8.89 -4.59 -5.45
CA PRO A 238 9.68 -5.52 -4.63
C PRO A 238 10.93 -4.95 -3.95
N THR A 239 11.33 -3.72 -4.26
CA THR A 239 12.70 -3.23 -4.02
C THR A 239 13.01 -2.86 -2.56
N GLY A 240 11.97 -2.68 -1.73
CA GLY A 240 12.14 -2.15 -0.38
C GLY A 240 12.53 -0.67 -0.33
N ALA A 241 12.63 -0.01 -1.47
CA ALA A 241 12.99 1.41 -1.56
C ALA A 241 11.95 2.29 -0.86
N THR A 242 12.40 3.41 -0.29
CA THR A 242 11.53 4.42 0.30
C THR A 242 11.95 5.79 -0.21
N MET A 243 11.00 6.51 -0.80
CA MET A 243 11.24 7.85 -1.33
C MET A 243 11.59 8.83 -0.22
N SER A 244 12.69 9.56 -0.37
CA SER A 244 13.01 10.70 0.48
C SER A 244 11.96 11.81 0.37
N ILE A 245 11.95 12.72 1.35
CA ILE A 245 11.07 13.91 1.30
C ILE A 245 11.31 14.71 0.02
N GLN A 246 12.59 14.87 -0.36
CA GLN A 246 12.94 15.61 -1.57
C GLN A 246 12.42 14.92 -2.83
N ARG A 247 12.56 13.59 -2.94
CA ARG A 247 12.04 12.82 -4.08
C ARG A 247 10.51 12.97 -4.19
N ARG A 248 9.78 12.93 -3.07
CA ARG A 248 8.32 13.14 -3.05
C ARG A 248 7.96 14.54 -3.55
N LYS A 249 8.67 15.59 -3.10
CA LYS A 249 8.50 16.98 -3.60
C LYS A 249 8.75 17.08 -5.11
N ASP A 250 9.79 16.42 -5.61
CA ASP A 250 10.14 16.43 -7.03
C ASP A 250 9.09 15.70 -7.88
N ILE A 251 8.57 14.55 -7.43
CA ILE A 251 7.48 13.83 -8.11
C ILE A 251 6.20 14.70 -8.16
N ILE A 252 5.80 15.34 -7.05
CA ILE A 252 4.64 16.24 -7.03
C ILE A 252 4.85 17.40 -8.01
N ARG A 253 6.04 18.01 -8.03
CA ARG A 253 6.36 19.10 -8.98
C ARG A 253 6.23 18.64 -10.44
N VAL A 254 6.82 17.50 -10.79
CA VAL A 254 6.69 16.93 -12.13
C VAL A 254 5.23 16.64 -12.47
N ALA A 255 4.46 16.09 -11.54
CA ALA A 255 3.04 15.84 -11.73
C ALA A 255 2.24 17.13 -11.95
N GLN A 256 2.58 18.22 -11.28
CA GLN A 256 1.97 19.55 -11.47
C GLN A 256 2.36 20.18 -12.82
N GLU A 257 3.64 20.10 -13.21
CA GLU A 257 4.16 20.63 -14.48
C GLU A 257 3.54 19.94 -15.69
N HIS A 258 3.30 18.63 -15.61
CA HIS A 258 2.80 17.81 -16.73
C HIS A 258 1.34 17.36 -16.58
N ASP A 259 0.63 17.89 -15.61
CA ASP A 259 -0.79 17.60 -15.34
C ASP A 259 -1.08 16.10 -15.18
N LEU A 260 -0.31 15.41 -14.32
CA LEU A 260 -0.52 14.00 -13.99
C LEU A 260 -1.42 13.82 -12.77
N ILE A 261 -2.19 12.75 -12.76
CA ILE A 261 -2.78 12.15 -11.55
C ILE A 261 -1.78 11.13 -11.00
N LEU A 262 -1.57 11.15 -9.69
CA LEU A 262 -0.73 10.18 -9.00
C LEU A 262 -1.62 9.19 -8.22
N ILE A 263 -1.42 7.89 -8.43
CA ILE A 263 -1.97 6.84 -7.58
C ILE A 263 -0.87 6.44 -6.60
N GLU A 264 -0.99 6.89 -5.36
CA GLU A 264 -0.08 6.61 -4.25
C GLU A 264 -0.56 5.35 -3.54
N ASP A 265 -0.03 4.18 -3.91
CA ASP A 265 -0.32 2.91 -3.24
C ASP A 265 0.66 2.70 -2.09
N ASP A 266 0.21 2.91 -0.85
CA ASP A 266 1.12 2.97 0.30
C ASP A 266 0.75 2.01 1.45
N PRO A 267 0.61 0.69 1.17
CA PRO A 267 0.22 -0.30 2.16
C PRO A 267 1.26 -0.48 3.28
N TYR A 268 2.48 -0.05 3.05
CA TYR A 268 3.61 -0.21 3.96
C TYR A 268 3.94 1.08 4.73
N TYR A 269 3.11 2.13 4.61
CA TYR A 269 3.38 3.43 5.24
C TYR A 269 3.68 3.32 6.73
N TYR A 270 2.93 2.49 7.46
CA TYR A 270 3.12 2.30 8.90
C TYR A 270 4.21 1.26 9.27
N LEU A 271 4.90 0.72 8.28
CA LEU A 271 6.04 -0.20 8.45
C LEU A 271 7.39 0.52 8.25
N GLN A 272 7.50 1.80 8.59
CA GLN A 272 8.74 2.57 8.58
C GLN A 272 9.56 2.26 9.83
N PHE A 273 10.88 2.04 9.68
CA PHE A 273 11.75 1.51 10.75
C PHE A 273 12.42 2.58 11.61
N PHE A 274 12.00 3.82 11.52
CA PHE A 274 12.61 4.90 12.31
C PHE A 274 12.37 4.68 13.79
N ILE A 275 13.44 4.56 14.58
CA ILE A 275 13.38 4.52 16.04
C ILE A 275 14.39 5.53 16.59
N GLY A 276 13.92 6.55 17.33
CA GLY A 276 14.69 7.40 18.20
C GLY A 276 15.65 8.36 17.52
N GLU A 277 16.76 8.68 18.22
CA GLU A 277 17.72 9.73 17.87
C GLU A 277 18.51 9.48 16.57
N ASP A 278 18.45 8.29 15.98
CA ASP A 278 19.12 7.98 14.72
C ASP A 278 18.53 8.73 13.51
N GLN A 279 17.31 9.29 13.64
CA GLN A 279 16.76 10.24 12.67
C GLN A 279 17.54 11.56 12.60
N LYS A 280 18.31 11.90 13.64
CA LYS A 280 19.12 13.15 13.67
C LYS A 280 20.41 13.04 12.87
N LYS A 281 20.80 11.86 12.40
CA LYS A 281 22.11 11.59 11.80
C LYS A 281 22.19 11.54 10.29
N THR A 282 21.12 11.69 9.56
CA THR A 282 21.22 12.15 8.18
C THR A 282 21.45 13.67 8.22
N GLU A 283 22.68 14.06 8.51
CA GLU A 283 23.13 15.44 8.46
C GLU A 283 22.84 16.02 7.08
N GLY A 284 21.86 16.89 7.01
CA GLY A 284 21.38 17.59 5.82
C GLY A 284 19.88 17.90 5.83
N GLN A 285 19.07 17.17 6.60
CA GLN A 285 17.63 17.38 6.67
C GLN A 285 17.22 18.11 7.96
N LYS A 286 17.70 19.35 8.13
CA LYS A 286 17.07 20.33 9.02
C LYS A 286 15.90 21.01 8.28
N ASP A 287 14.98 20.26 7.73
CA ASP A 287 13.75 20.85 7.24
C ASP A 287 12.69 20.82 8.34
N GLN A 288 12.22 22.03 8.66
CA GLN A 288 11.27 22.38 9.72
C GLN A 288 9.85 21.80 9.49
N ASP A 289 9.67 20.79 8.67
CA ASP A 289 8.37 20.24 8.30
C ASP A 289 8.11 18.86 8.97
N ASN A 290 8.48 18.73 10.26
CA ASN A 290 8.18 17.58 11.11
C ASN A 290 6.69 17.55 11.55
N SER A 291 5.75 18.00 10.69
CA SER A 291 4.34 18.07 11.01
C SER A 291 3.63 16.71 11.15
N ASN A 292 4.26 15.62 10.71
CA ASN A 292 3.63 14.29 10.65
C ASN A 292 4.00 13.36 11.81
N ASN A 293 4.15 13.87 13.03
CA ASN A 293 4.32 13.02 14.23
C ASN A 293 5.43 11.95 14.13
N GLY A 294 6.53 12.23 13.43
CA GLY A 294 7.65 11.30 13.25
C GLY A 294 7.47 10.27 12.12
N TRP A 295 6.49 10.45 11.24
CA TRP A 295 6.29 9.69 10.02
C TRP A 295 6.70 10.52 8.80
N MET A 296 7.16 9.85 7.73
CA MET A 296 7.48 10.53 6.46
C MET A 296 6.22 11.19 5.88
N PRO A 297 6.31 12.45 5.42
CA PRO A 297 5.18 13.07 4.73
C PRO A 297 4.86 12.33 3.43
N THR A 298 3.58 12.13 3.12
CA THR A 298 3.11 11.41 1.94
C THR A 298 2.99 12.34 0.73
N LEU A 299 2.85 11.79 -0.47
CA LEU A 299 2.51 12.60 -1.65
C LEU A 299 1.17 13.31 -1.45
N PHE A 300 0.19 12.62 -0.87
CA PHE A 300 -1.11 13.21 -0.52
C PHE A 300 -0.98 14.39 0.46
N SER A 301 -0.04 14.33 1.41
CA SER A 301 0.23 15.44 2.35
C SER A 301 0.90 16.65 1.70
N MET A 302 1.53 16.46 0.53
CA MET A 302 2.20 17.51 -0.24
C MET A 302 1.33 18.06 -1.36
N ASP A 303 0.24 17.37 -1.69
CA ASP A 303 -0.70 17.75 -2.74
C ASP A 303 -1.49 18.99 -2.35
N THR A 304 -1.45 20.01 -3.20
CA THR A 304 -2.15 21.29 -2.97
C THR A 304 -3.32 21.52 -3.93
N ASP A 305 -3.52 20.63 -4.89
CA ASP A 305 -4.53 20.79 -5.95
C ASP A 305 -5.42 19.55 -6.19
N GLY A 306 -5.28 18.51 -5.38
CA GLY A 306 -6.18 17.35 -5.37
C GLY A 306 -5.88 16.29 -6.44
N ARG A 307 -4.62 16.20 -6.91
CA ARG A 307 -4.19 15.24 -7.96
C ARG A 307 -3.76 13.88 -7.44
N VAL A 308 -3.61 13.69 -6.14
CA VAL A 308 -3.19 12.42 -5.54
C VAL A 308 -4.40 11.59 -5.13
N ILE A 309 -4.45 10.36 -5.61
CA ILE A 309 -5.35 9.29 -5.15
C ILE A 309 -4.53 8.38 -4.24
N ARG A 310 -4.71 8.52 -2.92
CA ARG A 310 -3.99 7.69 -1.95
C ARG A 310 -4.78 6.45 -1.58
N LEU A 311 -4.10 5.30 -1.57
CA LEU A 311 -4.66 4.00 -1.22
C LEU A 311 -4.05 3.51 0.10
N ASP A 312 -4.88 3.35 1.12
CA ASP A 312 -4.51 2.83 2.43
C ASP A 312 -5.26 1.53 2.73
N THR A 313 -4.65 0.64 3.53
CA THR A 313 -5.27 -0.67 3.84
C THR A 313 -4.97 -1.13 5.26
N PHE A 314 -5.94 -1.81 5.87
CA PHE A 314 -5.74 -2.55 7.12
C PHE A 314 -5.03 -3.90 6.93
N SER A 315 -4.77 -4.32 5.68
CA SER A 315 -4.18 -5.63 5.37
C SER A 315 -2.78 -5.83 5.96
N LYS A 316 -1.99 -4.76 6.11
CA LYS A 316 -0.60 -4.85 6.62
C LYS A 316 -0.46 -4.31 8.03
N THR A 317 -1.50 -3.66 8.54
CA THR A 317 -1.50 -3.07 9.89
C THR A 317 -2.34 -3.88 10.88
N LEU A 318 -3.46 -4.45 10.47
CA LEU A 318 -4.32 -5.29 11.31
C LEU A 318 -4.32 -6.75 10.83
N ALA A 319 -5.06 -7.05 9.77
CA ALA A 319 -5.12 -8.39 9.20
C ALA A 319 -5.56 -8.36 7.73
N PRO A 320 -4.88 -9.11 6.82
CA PRO A 320 -5.23 -9.12 5.40
C PRO A 320 -6.63 -9.68 5.14
N GLY A 321 -7.11 -10.60 5.97
CA GLY A 321 -8.43 -11.22 5.86
C GLY A 321 -9.61 -10.29 6.17
N CYS A 322 -9.38 -9.13 6.78
CA CYS A 322 -10.43 -8.12 7.01
C CYS A 322 -11.00 -7.58 5.71
N ARG A 323 -10.22 -7.59 4.62
CA ARG A 323 -10.62 -7.06 3.31
C ARG A 323 -11.23 -5.65 3.41
N VAL A 324 -10.59 -4.76 4.16
CA VAL A 324 -10.95 -3.35 4.29
C VAL A 324 -9.71 -2.48 4.07
N GLY A 325 -9.89 -1.45 3.29
CA GLY A 325 -8.98 -0.35 3.06
C GLY A 325 -9.77 0.93 2.84
N TYR A 326 -9.09 1.99 2.52
CA TYR A 326 -9.75 3.25 2.18
C TYR A 326 -8.92 4.05 1.17
N MET A 327 -9.63 4.86 0.40
CA MET A 327 -9.07 5.77 -0.60
C MET A 327 -9.27 7.20 -0.10
N SER A 328 -8.21 8.00 -0.16
CA SER A 328 -8.23 9.43 0.18
C SER A 328 -7.90 10.24 -1.08
N MET A 329 -8.79 11.13 -1.47
CA MET A 329 -8.67 11.92 -2.70
C MET A 329 -9.62 13.12 -2.70
N ASN A 330 -9.63 13.91 -3.77
CA ASN A 330 -10.59 15.01 -3.90
C ASN A 330 -12.04 14.49 -3.88
N ALA A 331 -12.98 15.31 -3.39
CA ALA A 331 -14.37 14.92 -3.18
C ALA A 331 -15.09 14.52 -4.48
N HIS A 332 -14.68 15.07 -5.63
CA HIS A 332 -15.27 14.70 -6.91
C HIS A 332 -14.96 13.22 -7.23
N PHE A 333 -13.71 12.80 -7.14
CA PHE A 333 -13.32 11.40 -7.33
C PHE A 333 -13.96 10.47 -6.29
N CYS A 334 -14.05 10.89 -5.02
CA CYS A 334 -14.75 10.14 -3.98
C CYS A 334 -16.20 9.84 -4.37
N ASN A 335 -16.93 10.80 -4.95
CA ASN A 335 -18.28 10.59 -5.41
C ASN A 335 -18.38 9.55 -6.55
N ILE A 336 -17.45 9.59 -7.50
CA ILE A 336 -17.40 8.59 -8.60
C ILE A 336 -17.12 7.19 -8.06
N ILE A 337 -16.18 7.05 -7.13
CA ILE A 337 -15.88 5.75 -6.47
C ILE A 337 -17.08 5.29 -5.63
N GLN A 338 -17.78 6.18 -4.93
CA GLN A 338 -19.02 5.84 -4.23
C GLN A 338 -20.04 5.25 -5.20
N TYR A 339 -20.28 5.89 -6.35
CA TYR A 339 -21.24 5.39 -7.35
C TYR A 339 -20.79 4.05 -7.94
N HIS A 340 -19.48 3.86 -8.11
CA HIS A 340 -18.91 2.58 -8.52
C HIS A 340 -19.20 1.48 -7.48
N ASN A 341 -18.93 1.74 -6.22
CA ASN A 341 -19.21 0.81 -5.12
C ASN A 341 -20.70 0.42 -5.09
N GLU A 342 -21.60 1.39 -5.23
CA GLU A 342 -23.04 1.18 -5.16
C GLU A 342 -23.61 0.23 -6.21
N VAL A 343 -22.89 -0.02 -7.30
CA VAL A 343 -23.31 -0.94 -8.38
C VAL A 343 -22.40 -2.18 -8.52
N THR A 344 -21.41 -2.31 -7.66
CA THR A 344 -20.50 -3.48 -7.65
C THR A 344 -20.59 -4.23 -6.34
N ILE A 345 -19.90 -3.77 -5.31
CA ILE A 345 -19.81 -4.43 -4.00
C ILE A 345 -20.80 -3.88 -2.98
N GLN A 346 -21.53 -2.83 -3.29
CA GLN A 346 -22.32 -1.98 -2.39
C GLN A 346 -21.43 -1.27 -1.35
N GLN A 347 -20.74 -2.01 -0.53
CA GLN A 347 -19.72 -1.60 0.46
C GLN A 347 -18.86 -2.81 0.85
N PRO A 348 -17.73 -2.66 1.52
CA PRO A 348 -16.99 -3.78 2.11
C PRO A 348 -17.85 -4.59 3.09
N SER A 349 -17.40 -5.81 3.46
CA SER A 349 -18.15 -6.68 4.36
C SER A 349 -18.62 -5.98 5.65
N GLY A 350 -19.90 -6.04 5.94
CA GLY A 350 -20.48 -5.45 7.15
C GLY A 350 -19.92 -6.05 8.44
N PHE A 351 -19.59 -7.35 8.45
CA PHE A 351 -18.92 -7.98 9.61
C PHE A 351 -17.56 -7.34 9.89
N SER A 352 -16.75 -7.19 8.85
CA SER A 352 -15.43 -6.56 9.00
C SER A 352 -15.54 -5.10 9.41
N GLN A 353 -16.41 -4.34 8.75
CA GLN A 353 -16.58 -2.93 9.05
C GLN A 353 -17.12 -2.71 10.48
N GLY A 354 -18.14 -3.48 10.90
CA GLY A 354 -18.74 -3.36 12.22
C GLY A 354 -17.74 -3.68 13.34
N LEU A 355 -16.97 -4.78 13.19
CA LEU A 355 -15.94 -5.15 14.16
C LEU A 355 -14.80 -4.11 14.22
N LEU A 356 -14.33 -3.65 13.06
CA LEU A 356 -13.26 -2.65 12.98
C LEU A 356 -13.72 -1.30 13.56
N ALA A 357 -14.96 -0.89 13.31
CA ALA A 357 -15.51 0.35 13.86
C ALA A 357 -15.57 0.27 15.41
N GLU A 358 -16.10 -0.82 15.94
CA GLU A 358 -16.18 -0.99 17.39
C GLU A 358 -14.80 -1.01 18.03
N MET A 359 -13.84 -1.74 17.42
CA MET A 359 -12.46 -1.80 17.90
C MET A 359 -11.75 -0.45 17.82
N LEU A 360 -11.78 0.19 16.66
CA LEU A 360 -10.97 1.38 16.38
C LEU A 360 -11.60 2.65 16.99
N VAL A 361 -12.93 2.78 16.96
CA VAL A 361 -13.59 4.00 17.46
C VAL A 361 -13.83 3.93 18.95
N ASN A 362 -14.40 2.81 19.43
CA ASN A 362 -14.87 2.71 20.81
C ASN A 362 -13.79 2.23 21.82
N HIS A 363 -12.90 1.33 21.38
CA HIS A 363 -11.92 0.72 22.28
C HIS A 363 -10.55 1.38 22.19
N TRP A 364 -9.98 1.53 20.99
CA TRP A 364 -8.63 2.06 20.83
C TRP A 364 -8.59 3.59 20.68
N GLY A 365 -9.53 4.17 19.95
CA GLY A 365 -9.45 5.57 19.52
C GLY A 365 -8.25 5.81 18.59
N GLN A 366 -8.06 7.06 18.17
CA GLN A 366 -6.93 7.46 17.31
C GLN A 366 -5.58 7.22 18.01
N GLU A 367 -5.47 7.55 19.29
CA GLU A 367 -4.22 7.40 20.04
C GLU A 367 -3.86 5.94 20.31
N GLY A 368 -4.84 5.07 20.63
CA GLY A 368 -4.62 3.63 20.78
C GLY A 368 -4.20 2.98 19.47
N TYR A 369 -4.83 3.36 18.35
CA TYR A 369 -4.44 2.86 17.04
C TYR A 369 -3.03 3.33 16.64
N LYS A 370 -2.70 4.59 16.84
CA LYS A 370 -1.35 5.13 16.61
C LYS A 370 -0.29 4.41 17.45
N ARG A 371 -0.59 4.15 18.73
CA ARG A 371 0.29 3.39 19.61
C ARG A 371 0.47 1.96 19.12
N TYR A 372 -0.61 1.27 18.71
CA TYR A 372 -0.53 -0.06 18.11
C TYR A 372 0.35 -0.09 16.87
N LEU A 373 0.20 0.88 15.98
CA LEU A 373 1.04 1.01 14.77
C LEU A 373 2.51 1.18 15.12
N THR A 374 2.82 1.97 16.14
CA THR A 374 4.18 2.30 16.54
C THR A 374 4.85 1.18 17.34
N GLU A 375 4.17 0.71 18.39
CA GLU A 375 4.76 -0.21 19.38
C GLU A 375 4.67 -1.68 18.96
N ASN A 376 3.62 -2.05 18.22
CA ASN A 376 3.45 -3.43 17.76
C ASN A 376 3.86 -3.62 16.31
N VAL A 377 3.24 -2.91 15.36
CA VAL A 377 3.45 -3.17 13.94
C VAL A 377 4.86 -2.77 13.51
N ARG A 378 5.23 -1.51 13.71
CA ARG A 378 6.55 -0.98 13.32
C ARG A 378 7.67 -1.77 13.98
N THR A 379 7.57 -2.00 15.29
CA THR A 379 8.59 -2.67 16.09
C THR A 379 8.81 -4.10 15.63
N GLU A 380 7.73 -4.87 15.41
CA GLU A 380 7.81 -6.24 14.91
C GLU A 380 8.52 -6.30 13.55
N TYR A 381 8.11 -5.46 12.58
CA TYR A 381 8.72 -5.46 11.25
C TYR A 381 10.17 -4.98 11.26
N LEU A 382 10.54 -4.07 12.14
CA LEU A 382 11.93 -3.68 12.34
C LEU A 382 12.79 -4.86 12.80
N TYR A 383 12.35 -5.60 13.84
CA TYR A 383 13.09 -6.77 14.34
C TYR A 383 13.22 -7.84 13.28
N ARG A 384 12.15 -8.15 12.57
CA ARG A 384 12.15 -9.14 11.49
C ARG A 384 13.10 -8.74 10.36
N SER A 385 13.07 -7.48 9.96
CA SER A 385 13.98 -6.94 8.95
C SER A 385 15.44 -7.07 9.37
N ARG A 386 15.78 -6.66 10.60
CA ARG A 386 17.15 -6.75 11.12
C ARG A 386 17.64 -8.18 11.26
N HIS A 387 16.76 -9.09 11.68
CA HIS A 387 17.11 -10.51 11.79
C HIS A 387 17.43 -11.10 10.42
N LEU A 388 16.60 -10.90 9.42
CA LEU A 388 16.86 -11.40 8.05
C LEU A 388 18.14 -10.81 7.48
N GLN A 389 18.42 -9.52 7.70
CA GLN A 389 19.66 -8.87 7.27
C GLN A 389 20.89 -9.44 7.97
N ALA A 390 20.80 -9.72 9.28
CA ALA A 390 21.89 -10.34 10.04
C ALA A 390 22.18 -11.76 9.55
N ALA A 391 21.14 -12.57 9.34
CA ALA A 391 21.25 -13.89 8.75
C ALA A 391 21.93 -13.84 7.36
N PHE A 392 21.51 -12.89 6.52
CA PHE A 392 22.14 -12.71 5.19
C PHE A 392 23.63 -12.38 5.30
N LYS A 393 24.01 -11.40 6.14
CA LYS A 393 25.41 -11.01 6.35
C LYS A 393 26.26 -12.17 6.89
N LYS A 394 25.66 -13.10 7.63
CA LYS A 394 26.32 -14.26 8.23
C LYS A 394 26.52 -15.42 7.24
N HIS A 395 25.52 -15.72 6.42
CA HIS A 395 25.48 -16.95 5.62
C HIS A 395 25.70 -16.74 4.13
N VAL A 396 25.55 -15.52 3.61
CA VAL A 396 25.73 -15.22 2.19
C VAL A 396 27.08 -14.53 1.97
N ASN A 397 27.86 -15.07 1.02
CA ASN A 397 29.11 -14.42 0.61
C ASN A 397 28.77 -13.14 -0.16
N GLY A 398 29.18 -11.99 0.37
CA GLY A 398 28.94 -10.67 -0.23
C GLY A 398 29.58 -10.50 -1.63
N LYS A 399 30.49 -11.38 -2.03
CA LYS A 399 31.00 -11.43 -3.40
C LYS A 399 29.91 -11.89 -4.40
N TYR A 400 28.99 -12.76 -3.99
CA TYR A 400 28.00 -13.35 -4.88
C TYR A 400 26.66 -12.61 -4.85
N ALA A 401 26.31 -12.00 -3.73
CA ALA A 401 25.06 -11.25 -3.62
C ALA A 401 25.14 -10.16 -2.55
N SER A 402 24.36 -9.10 -2.74
CA SER A 402 24.24 -7.98 -1.80
C SER A 402 22.82 -7.41 -1.80
N PHE A 403 22.53 -6.53 -0.85
CA PHE A 403 21.24 -5.81 -0.78
C PHE A 403 21.46 -4.39 -0.28
N ILE A 404 20.50 -3.51 -0.56
CA ILE A 404 20.39 -2.18 0.08
C ILE A 404 19.49 -2.36 1.30
N GLU A 405 19.91 -1.84 2.46
CA GLU A 405 19.14 -1.93 3.71
C GLU A 405 17.79 -1.22 3.56
N PRO A 406 16.65 -1.92 3.68
CA PRO A 406 15.35 -1.28 3.61
C PRO A 406 15.08 -0.45 4.87
N SER A 407 14.52 0.74 4.71
CA SER A 407 14.09 1.61 5.81
C SER A 407 12.61 1.46 6.16
N ALA A 408 11.88 0.62 5.41
CA ALA A 408 10.46 0.34 5.59
C ALA A 408 10.05 -0.95 4.86
N GLY A 409 8.81 -1.36 5.04
CA GLY A 409 8.17 -2.41 4.25
C GLY A 409 8.41 -3.82 4.78
N MET A 410 8.43 -4.78 3.85
CA MET A 410 8.39 -6.22 4.15
C MET A 410 9.44 -7.01 3.38
N PHE A 411 10.29 -6.35 2.57
CA PHE A 411 11.09 -7.00 1.53
C PHE A 411 12.56 -6.66 1.63
N LEU A 412 13.37 -7.66 1.29
CA LEU A 412 14.79 -7.53 1.02
C LEU A 412 15.00 -7.80 -0.46
N TRP A 413 15.52 -6.81 -1.21
CA TRP A 413 15.82 -6.90 -2.62
C TRP A 413 17.28 -7.23 -2.81
N ILE A 414 17.56 -8.47 -3.17
CA ILE A 414 18.89 -9.04 -3.20
C ILE A 414 19.40 -8.99 -4.64
N LYS A 415 20.47 -8.24 -4.89
CA LYS A 415 21.20 -8.26 -6.14
C LYS A 415 22.14 -9.46 -6.16
N VAL A 416 22.08 -10.26 -7.23
CA VAL A 416 23.03 -11.34 -7.52
C VAL A 416 24.13 -10.79 -8.42
N HIS A 417 25.38 -10.96 -8.04
CA HIS A 417 26.56 -10.47 -8.74
C HIS A 417 27.00 -11.49 -9.79
N LEU A 418 26.25 -11.59 -10.90
CA LEU A 418 26.53 -12.55 -11.96
C LEU A 418 27.90 -12.33 -12.62
N GLU A 419 28.43 -11.10 -12.59
CA GLU A 419 29.77 -10.74 -13.02
C GLU A 419 30.89 -11.56 -12.34
N GLU A 420 30.61 -12.14 -11.19
CA GLU A 420 31.51 -13.02 -10.45
C GLU A 420 31.34 -14.51 -10.78
N HIS A 421 30.37 -14.84 -11.64
CA HIS A 421 30.11 -16.21 -12.04
C HIS A 421 31.11 -16.68 -13.12
N PRO A 422 31.72 -17.92 -13.03
CA PRO A 422 32.73 -18.42 -14.01
C PRO A 422 32.24 -18.43 -15.45
N ARG A 423 30.93 -18.52 -15.68
CA ARG A 423 30.33 -18.53 -17.02
C ARG A 423 29.74 -17.17 -17.45
N TYR A 424 29.98 -16.11 -16.67
CA TYR A 424 29.51 -14.77 -17.03
C TYR A 424 30.04 -14.33 -18.41
N GLY A 425 29.18 -13.73 -19.23
CA GLY A 425 29.49 -13.36 -20.61
C GLY A 425 29.61 -14.53 -21.60
N LYS A 426 29.59 -15.79 -21.13
CA LYS A 426 29.53 -17.00 -21.98
C LYS A 426 28.12 -17.58 -22.05
N VAL A 427 27.33 -17.34 -21.04
CA VAL A 427 25.92 -17.77 -20.89
C VAL A 427 25.11 -16.51 -20.58
N LYS A 428 23.88 -16.44 -21.07
CA LYS A 428 23.00 -15.31 -20.78
C LYS A 428 22.64 -15.22 -19.30
N ASP A 429 22.53 -14.01 -18.78
CA ASP A 429 22.25 -13.73 -17.38
C ASP A 429 20.94 -14.38 -16.89
N ASN A 430 19.90 -14.38 -17.72
CA ASN A 430 18.63 -15.03 -17.40
C ASN A 430 18.77 -16.55 -17.21
N VAL A 431 19.67 -17.23 -17.94
CA VAL A 431 19.93 -18.66 -17.77
C VAL A 431 20.60 -18.91 -16.42
N LEU A 432 21.60 -18.10 -16.06
CA LEU A 432 22.28 -18.21 -14.75
C LEU A 432 21.32 -17.95 -13.59
N MET A 433 20.43 -16.96 -13.73
CA MET A 433 19.42 -16.67 -12.72
C MET A 433 18.37 -17.78 -12.58
N LEU A 434 17.99 -18.42 -13.69
CA LEU A 434 17.10 -19.58 -13.66
C LEU A 434 17.75 -20.79 -12.97
N GLU A 435 19.04 -21.04 -13.27
CA GLU A 435 19.81 -22.08 -12.59
C GLU A 435 19.87 -21.81 -11.08
N LEU A 436 20.11 -20.56 -10.66
CA LEU A 436 20.07 -20.18 -9.25
C LEU A 436 18.69 -20.40 -8.63
N PHE A 437 17.63 -19.98 -9.31
CA PHE A 437 16.27 -20.19 -8.81
C PHE A 437 15.97 -21.69 -8.61
N ASN A 438 16.28 -22.52 -9.61
CA ASN A 438 16.08 -23.97 -9.53
C ASN A 438 16.94 -24.58 -8.40
N LYS A 439 18.16 -24.11 -8.23
CA LYS A 439 19.03 -24.56 -7.13
C LYS A 439 18.46 -24.17 -5.77
N CYS A 440 17.89 -22.97 -5.62
CA CYS A 440 17.17 -22.58 -4.40
C CYS A 440 16.00 -23.54 -4.10
N VAL A 441 15.22 -23.92 -5.12
CA VAL A 441 14.12 -24.89 -4.97
C VAL A 441 14.65 -26.27 -4.54
N GLU A 442 15.75 -26.75 -5.14
CA GLU A 442 16.42 -28.00 -4.72
C GLU A 442 16.86 -27.96 -3.25
N TYR A 443 17.31 -26.81 -2.77
CA TYR A 443 17.71 -26.60 -1.37
C TYR A 443 16.54 -26.27 -0.44
N ASN A 444 15.28 -26.39 -0.93
CA ASN A 444 14.04 -26.11 -0.18
C ASN A 444 13.98 -24.67 0.37
N VAL A 445 14.42 -23.69 -0.41
CA VAL A 445 14.21 -22.28 -0.13
C VAL A 445 13.54 -21.62 -1.34
N LEU A 446 12.44 -20.90 -1.09
CA LEU A 446 11.70 -20.18 -2.12
C LEU A 446 11.82 -18.68 -1.91
N MET A 447 12.40 -18.00 -2.88
CA MET A 447 12.36 -16.55 -3.03
C MET A 447 11.72 -16.19 -4.37
N VAL A 448 11.21 -14.98 -4.50
CA VAL A 448 10.62 -14.56 -5.77
C VAL A 448 11.70 -13.93 -6.64
N PRO A 449 11.94 -14.47 -7.84
CA PRO A 449 12.94 -13.91 -8.74
C PRO A 449 12.51 -12.55 -9.30
N GLY A 450 13.50 -11.71 -9.59
CA GLY A 450 13.28 -10.32 -10.01
C GLY A 450 12.44 -10.14 -11.27
N TRP A 451 12.55 -11.05 -12.22
CA TRP A 451 11.77 -10.98 -13.46
C TRP A 451 10.24 -11.02 -13.27
N GLN A 452 9.75 -11.53 -12.14
CA GLN A 452 8.32 -11.50 -11.83
C GLN A 452 7.78 -10.09 -11.57
N PHE A 453 8.67 -9.13 -11.33
CA PHE A 453 8.33 -7.73 -11.03
C PHE A 453 8.68 -6.77 -12.17
N SER A 454 9.31 -7.26 -13.22
CA SER A 454 9.70 -6.45 -14.37
C SER A 454 8.48 -5.96 -15.14
N CYS A 455 8.49 -4.67 -15.47
CA CYS A 455 7.47 -4.03 -16.32
C CYS A 455 7.80 -4.11 -17.81
N LYS A 456 8.83 -4.86 -18.21
CA LYS A 456 9.07 -5.07 -19.62
C LYS A 456 7.97 -5.92 -20.25
N PRO A 457 7.57 -5.62 -21.50
CA PRO A 457 6.55 -6.40 -22.20
C PRO A 457 6.90 -7.88 -22.21
N LYS A 458 5.96 -8.72 -21.81
CA LYS A 458 6.07 -10.17 -21.95
C LYS A 458 5.85 -10.54 -23.41
N PRO A 459 6.64 -11.47 -24.00
CA PRO A 459 6.34 -11.98 -25.34
C PRO A 459 4.93 -12.56 -25.41
N THR A 460 4.25 -12.39 -26.55
CA THR A 460 2.86 -12.86 -26.75
C THR A 460 2.72 -14.38 -26.82
N ASP A 461 3.82 -15.09 -27.08
CA ASP A 461 3.87 -16.52 -27.39
C ASP A 461 4.45 -17.36 -26.25
N ILE A 462 4.23 -16.93 -25.00
CA ILE A 462 4.71 -17.67 -23.82
C ILE A 462 3.90 -18.94 -23.66
N ASP A 463 4.58 -20.10 -23.63
CA ASP A 463 3.96 -21.34 -23.16
C ASP A 463 3.45 -21.15 -21.72
N PRO A 464 2.15 -21.30 -21.45
CA PRO A 464 1.62 -21.18 -20.09
C PRO A 464 2.26 -22.14 -19.08
N SER A 465 2.90 -23.21 -19.53
CA SER A 465 3.67 -24.12 -18.67
C SER A 465 5.07 -23.58 -18.34
N ASP A 466 5.57 -22.60 -19.10
CA ASP A 466 6.82 -21.89 -18.84
C ASP A 466 6.62 -20.73 -17.85
N LEU A 467 6.13 -21.06 -16.67
CA LEU A 467 5.94 -20.08 -15.57
C LEU A 467 7.25 -19.41 -15.16
N LEU A 468 8.38 -19.97 -15.55
CA LEU A 468 9.73 -19.49 -15.24
C LEU A 468 10.43 -18.89 -16.46
N GLY A 469 9.74 -18.87 -17.58
CA GLY A 469 9.91 -18.14 -18.84
C GLY A 469 11.31 -17.99 -19.41
N SER A 470 11.43 -18.31 -20.68
CA SER A 470 12.59 -17.93 -21.53
C SER A 470 12.64 -16.42 -21.85
N TRP A 471 11.66 -15.63 -21.38
CA TRP A 471 11.44 -14.21 -21.72
C TRP A 471 11.99 -13.22 -20.70
N TYR A 472 12.83 -13.65 -19.77
CA TYR A 472 13.34 -12.80 -18.70
C TYR A 472 13.99 -11.52 -19.21
N ASP A 473 13.75 -10.46 -18.44
CA ASP A 473 14.57 -9.29 -18.51
C ASP A 473 16.02 -9.68 -18.14
N GLU A 474 16.95 -9.60 -19.09
CA GLU A 474 18.37 -9.90 -18.87
C GLU A 474 18.98 -9.03 -17.76
N ALA A 475 18.38 -7.87 -17.47
CA ALA A 475 18.76 -6.99 -16.37
C ALA A 475 18.18 -7.42 -14.99
N ALA A 476 17.29 -8.43 -14.95
CA ALA A 476 16.62 -8.84 -13.71
C ALA A 476 17.49 -9.76 -12.83
N THR A 477 18.67 -9.32 -12.45
CA THR A 477 19.62 -10.07 -11.61
C THR A 477 19.30 -9.97 -10.12
N TYR A 478 18.01 -10.04 -9.78
CA TYR A 478 17.54 -9.84 -8.41
C TYR A 478 16.70 -11.00 -7.91
N MET A 479 16.68 -11.16 -6.58
CA MET A 479 15.78 -12.05 -5.85
C MET A 479 15.10 -11.25 -4.74
N ARG A 480 13.77 -11.41 -4.56
CA ARG A 480 13.05 -10.82 -3.44
C ARG A 480 12.86 -11.84 -2.33
N ALA A 481 13.42 -11.55 -1.15
CA ALA A 481 13.06 -12.21 0.10
C ALA A 481 12.04 -11.37 0.88
N THR A 482 11.23 -12.00 1.72
CA THR A 482 10.34 -11.33 2.65
C THR A 482 10.64 -11.76 4.08
N PHE A 483 10.60 -10.80 5.00
CA PHE A 483 10.72 -11.08 6.43
C PHE A 483 9.37 -11.07 7.16
N ALA A 484 8.25 -11.09 6.41
CA ALA A 484 6.93 -10.84 6.97
C ALA A 484 6.30 -12.05 7.69
N TYR A 485 6.49 -13.26 7.20
CA TYR A 485 5.70 -14.42 7.64
C TYR A 485 6.50 -15.51 8.38
N ALA A 486 7.68 -15.85 7.88
CA ALA A 486 8.51 -16.92 8.44
C ALA A 486 8.90 -16.63 9.92
N THR A 487 9.09 -17.65 10.74
CA THR A 487 9.69 -17.48 12.08
C THR A 487 11.15 -17.03 11.97
N PHE A 488 11.74 -16.55 13.07
CA PHE A 488 13.14 -16.15 13.07
C PHE A 488 14.06 -17.33 12.70
N ASP A 489 13.83 -18.53 13.26
CA ASP A 489 14.59 -19.73 12.91
C ASP A 489 14.42 -20.12 11.45
N GLN A 490 13.20 -20.02 10.92
CA GLN A 490 12.94 -20.28 9.50
C GLN A 490 13.64 -19.26 8.59
N MET A 491 13.74 -18.00 8.98
CA MET A 491 14.49 -16.97 8.23
C MET A 491 15.98 -17.29 8.22
N GLU A 492 16.57 -17.63 9.37
CA GLU A 492 17.99 -18.03 9.49
C GLU A 492 18.29 -19.24 8.60
N GLU A 493 17.47 -20.29 8.70
CA GLU A 493 17.61 -21.51 7.91
C GLU A 493 17.45 -21.26 6.41
N ALA A 494 16.45 -20.47 6.00
CA ALA A 494 16.20 -20.15 4.60
C ALA A 494 17.39 -19.40 3.98
N ILE A 495 17.99 -18.46 4.70
CA ILE A 495 19.15 -17.72 4.22
C ILE A 495 20.41 -18.61 4.20
N THR A 496 20.56 -19.55 5.14
CA THR A 496 21.63 -20.55 5.10
C THR A 496 21.54 -21.37 3.81
N ARG A 497 20.38 -21.93 3.50
CA ARG A 497 20.12 -22.69 2.26
C ARG A 497 20.35 -21.85 1.00
N TYR A 498 19.94 -20.59 1.02
CA TYR A 498 20.21 -19.67 -0.09
C TYR A 498 21.72 -19.46 -0.31
N GLY A 499 22.48 -19.27 0.77
CA GLY A 499 23.93 -19.15 0.70
C GLY A 499 24.62 -20.41 0.13
N GLU A 500 24.11 -21.60 0.47
CA GLU A 500 24.58 -22.88 -0.09
C GLU A 500 24.24 -23.03 -1.58
N ALA A 501 23.00 -22.65 -1.97
CA ALA A 501 22.58 -22.64 -3.36
C ALA A 501 23.46 -21.71 -4.22
N LEU A 502 23.72 -20.48 -3.73
CA LEU A 502 24.67 -19.56 -4.39
C LEU A 502 26.07 -20.17 -4.55
N LYS A 503 26.63 -20.77 -3.49
CA LYS A 503 27.96 -21.43 -3.57
C LYS A 503 27.94 -22.52 -4.63
N ALA A 504 26.92 -23.36 -4.69
CA ALA A 504 26.81 -24.45 -5.65
C ALA A 504 26.74 -23.93 -7.10
N VAL A 505 26.01 -22.89 -7.36
CA VAL A 505 25.87 -22.28 -8.70
C VAL A 505 27.19 -21.59 -9.12
N PHE A 506 27.81 -20.83 -8.21
CA PHE A 506 29.05 -20.10 -8.52
C PHE A 506 30.31 -20.99 -8.52
N ALA A 507 30.20 -22.26 -8.11
CA ALA A 507 31.27 -23.25 -8.23
C ALA A 507 31.18 -24.10 -9.52
N ALA A 508 30.09 -24.05 -10.25
CA ALA A 508 29.81 -24.77 -11.48
C ALA A 508 30.27 -23.97 -12.72
#